data_e8c18a6f6f0eab9014a8c045f50c49fa
#
_entry.id   e8c18a6f6f0eab9014a8c045f50c49fa
#
_cell.length_a   1.000
_cell.length_b   1.000
_cell.length_c   1.000
_cell.angle_alpha   90.00
_cell.angle_beta   90.00
_cell.angle_gamma   90.00
#
_symmetry.space_group_name_H-M   'P 1'
#
loop_
_entity.id
_entity.type
_entity.pdbx_description
1 polymer ?
#
loop_
_entity_poly.entity_id
_entity_poly.type
_entity_poly.pdbx_seq_one_letter_code
_entity_poly.pdbx_strand_id
1 'polypeptide(L)'
;GNSLILGVPGLAKTLLVHSLAQVLNLKFNRIQFTPDLMPSDITGTDIIQDDAATGQRRMVFMPGPVFANIVLADEVNRTPPKTQAALLEAMQEHRVTIQGRTYQLPEPFFVFATQNPIELEGTYPLPEAQLDRFMFEIVMDYLTEEQEIEVVQATTAIQNFQFRHAVTGADIVAF
;
A
#
# COMPACT_ATOMS: atom_id res chain seq x y z
N GLY A 1 -2.33 11.87 -5.05
CA GLY A 1 -0.88 11.70 -4.89
C GLY A 1 -0.53 10.72 -3.78
N ASN A 2 0.72 10.28 -3.74
CA ASN A 2 1.21 9.39 -2.68
C ASN A 2 1.29 10.12 -1.34
N SER A 3 1.01 9.42 -0.25
CA SER A 3 0.95 10.00 1.10
C SER A 3 1.75 9.17 2.10
N LEU A 4 2.46 9.84 2.99
CA LEU A 4 3.13 9.24 4.14
C LEU A 4 2.31 9.53 5.40
N ILE A 5 1.95 8.49 6.14
CA ILE A 5 1.17 8.60 7.37
C ILE A 5 2.09 8.26 8.55
N LEU A 6 2.39 9.27 9.34
CA LEU A 6 3.15 9.12 10.58
C LEU A 6 2.16 8.93 11.74
N GLY A 7 2.31 7.88 12.50
CA GLY A 7 1.43 7.67 13.66
C GLY A 7 1.63 6.31 14.30
N VAL A 8 1.26 6.24 15.57
CA VAL A 8 1.36 5.03 16.38
C VAL A 8 0.41 3.93 15.87
N PRO A 9 0.68 2.65 16.18
CA PRO A 9 -0.25 1.56 15.88
C PRO A 9 -1.60 1.77 16.58
N GLY A 10 -2.67 1.21 16.01
CA GLY A 10 -4.01 1.28 16.61
C GLY A 10 -4.90 2.45 16.16
N LEU A 11 -4.38 3.42 15.40
CA LEU A 11 -5.15 4.59 14.93
C LEU A 11 -5.99 4.32 13.65
N ALA A 12 -6.40 3.10 13.43
CA ALA A 12 -7.29 2.69 12.33
C ALA A 12 -6.83 3.11 10.91
N LYS A 13 -5.52 3.33 10.69
CA LYS A 13 -4.94 3.74 9.38
C LYS A 13 -5.38 2.82 8.25
N THR A 14 -5.34 1.51 8.47
CA THR A 14 -5.75 0.50 7.48
C THR A 14 -7.24 0.64 7.14
N LEU A 15 -8.09 0.84 8.14
CA LEU A 15 -9.53 1.02 7.93
C LEU A 15 -9.80 2.29 7.09
N LEU A 16 -9.12 3.38 7.40
CA LEU A 16 -9.26 4.65 6.67
C LEU A 16 -8.93 4.46 5.18
N VAL A 17 -7.75 3.90 4.86
CA VAL A 17 -7.30 3.74 3.47
C VAL A 17 -8.16 2.71 2.72
N HIS A 18 -8.56 1.62 3.39
CA HIS A 18 -9.47 0.63 2.80
C HIS A 18 -10.85 1.22 2.50
N SER A 19 -11.42 2.00 3.42
CA SER A 19 -12.70 2.69 3.21
C SER A 19 -12.64 3.68 2.06
N LEU A 20 -11.52 4.42 1.94
CA LEU A 20 -11.27 5.31 0.81
C LEU A 20 -11.30 4.55 -0.52
N ALA A 21 -10.62 3.40 -0.59
CA ALA A 21 -10.61 2.57 -1.79
C ALA A 21 -12.01 2.06 -2.16
N GLN A 22 -12.82 1.69 -1.17
CA GLN A 22 -14.21 1.26 -1.39
C GLN A 22 -15.08 2.40 -1.91
N VAL A 23 -14.98 3.61 -1.34
CA VAL A 23 -15.75 4.79 -1.81
C VAL A 23 -15.40 5.13 -3.25
N LEU A 24 -14.14 5.01 -3.64
CA LEU A 24 -13.64 5.30 -4.99
C LEU A 24 -13.80 4.13 -5.96
N ASN A 25 -14.31 2.99 -5.50
CA ASN A 25 -14.40 1.74 -6.28
C ASN A 25 -13.08 1.32 -6.92
N LEU A 26 -11.99 1.40 -6.13
CA LEU A 26 -10.64 1.09 -6.56
C LEU A 26 -10.14 -0.19 -5.89
N LYS A 27 -9.30 -0.95 -6.62
CA LYS A 27 -8.66 -2.15 -6.08
C LYS A 27 -7.67 -1.75 -5.00
N PHE A 28 -7.80 -2.36 -3.81
CA PHE A 28 -6.97 -2.14 -2.64
C PHE A 28 -6.11 -3.36 -2.33
N ASN A 29 -4.83 -3.14 -2.03
CA ASN A 29 -3.96 -4.15 -1.43
C ASN A 29 -3.20 -3.54 -0.25
N ARG A 30 -2.91 -4.38 0.76
CA ARG A 30 -2.04 -4.04 1.88
C ARG A 30 -0.76 -4.87 1.80
N ILE A 31 0.37 -4.21 2.03
CA ILE A 31 1.69 -4.82 2.14
C ILE A 31 2.21 -4.50 3.54
N GLN A 32 2.37 -5.53 4.37
CA GLN A 32 3.02 -5.37 5.67
C GLN A 32 4.53 -5.48 5.47
N PHE A 33 5.25 -4.42 5.77
CA PHE A 33 6.70 -4.39 5.66
C PHE A 33 7.33 -5.04 6.90
N THR A 34 8.07 -6.12 6.68
CA THR A 34 8.77 -6.89 7.71
C THR A 34 10.25 -6.98 7.34
N PRO A 35 11.16 -7.25 8.29
CA PRO A 35 12.60 -7.32 8.01
C PRO A 35 12.99 -8.33 6.95
N ASP A 36 12.22 -9.38 6.77
CA ASP A 36 12.42 -10.48 5.82
C ASP A 36 11.70 -10.29 4.47
N LEU A 37 10.88 -9.23 4.32
CA LEU A 37 10.18 -8.94 3.07
C LEU A 37 11.16 -8.69 1.92
N MET A 38 10.96 -9.39 0.81
CA MET A 38 11.79 -9.26 -0.40
C MET A 38 11.14 -8.35 -1.44
N PRO A 39 11.91 -7.71 -2.33
CA PRO A 39 11.36 -6.94 -3.44
C PRO A 39 10.36 -7.71 -4.30
N SER A 40 10.60 -9.01 -4.54
CA SER A 40 9.69 -9.89 -5.29
C SER A 40 8.34 -10.10 -4.63
N ASP A 41 8.28 -10.00 -3.30
CA ASP A 41 7.01 -10.11 -2.56
C ASP A 41 6.11 -8.89 -2.79
N ILE A 42 6.71 -7.77 -3.17
CA ILE A 42 6.01 -6.52 -3.52
C ILE A 42 5.62 -6.52 -5.01
N THR A 43 6.60 -6.78 -5.88
CA THR A 43 6.46 -6.59 -7.33
C THR A 43 5.92 -7.83 -8.05
N GLY A 44 6.03 -8.99 -7.43
CA GLY A 44 5.74 -10.26 -8.07
C GLY A 44 6.99 -10.94 -8.63
N THR A 45 6.80 -12.14 -9.17
CA THR A 45 7.87 -12.99 -9.67
C THR A 45 7.40 -13.87 -10.82
N ASP A 46 8.32 -14.33 -11.64
CA ASP A 46 8.03 -15.34 -12.63
C ASP A 46 8.06 -16.74 -11.98
N ILE A 47 7.02 -17.52 -12.24
CA ILE A 47 6.90 -18.92 -11.81
C ILE A 47 6.89 -19.85 -13.00
N ILE A 48 7.41 -21.08 -12.81
CA ILE A 48 7.28 -22.14 -13.79
C ILE A 48 5.92 -22.81 -13.58
N GLN A 49 5.08 -22.78 -14.60
CA GLN A 49 3.78 -23.44 -14.60
C GLN A 49 3.78 -24.57 -15.64
N ASP A 50 3.34 -25.77 -15.22
CA ASP A 50 3.12 -26.87 -16.13
C ASP A 50 1.75 -26.68 -16.82
N ASP A 51 1.74 -26.65 -18.14
CA ASP A 51 0.51 -26.62 -18.91
C ASP A 51 -0.10 -28.04 -18.92
N ALA A 52 -1.22 -28.21 -18.23
CA ALA A 52 -1.90 -29.50 -18.08
C ALA A 52 -2.39 -30.08 -19.42
N ALA A 53 -2.57 -29.25 -20.46
CA ALA A 53 -3.03 -29.69 -21.77
C ALA A 53 -1.89 -30.15 -22.69
N THR A 54 -0.72 -29.54 -22.57
CA THR A 54 0.43 -29.78 -23.49
C THR A 54 1.60 -30.47 -22.79
N GLY A 55 1.65 -30.52 -21.47
CA GLY A 55 2.78 -31.04 -20.67
C GLY A 55 4.03 -30.15 -20.76
N GLN A 56 3.95 -28.98 -21.36
CA GLN A 56 5.07 -28.05 -21.51
C GLN A 56 5.18 -27.13 -20.31
N ARG A 57 6.41 -26.84 -19.91
CA ARG A 57 6.71 -25.85 -18.87
C ARG A 57 6.82 -24.45 -19.49
N ARG A 58 6.09 -23.52 -18.91
CA ARG A 58 6.19 -22.11 -19.30
C ARG A 58 6.44 -21.21 -18.09
N MET A 59 7.20 -20.14 -18.32
CA MET A 59 7.35 -19.06 -17.34
C MET A 59 6.10 -18.18 -17.37
N VAL A 60 5.44 -18.02 -16.24
CA VAL A 60 4.25 -17.17 -16.08
C VAL A 60 4.53 -16.14 -15.01
N PHE A 61 4.30 -14.88 -15.34
CA PHE A 61 4.40 -13.81 -14.37
C PHE A 61 3.25 -13.87 -13.37
N MET A 62 3.61 -13.90 -12.08
CA MET A 62 2.69 -13.82 -10.95
C MET A 62 2.78 -12.41 -10.38
N PRO A 63 1.78 -11.54 -10.61
CA PRO A 63 1.83 -10.16 -10.13
C PRO A 63 1.78 -10.11 -8.60
N GLY A 64 2.62 -9.25 -8.03
CA GLY A 64 2.65 -8.99 -6.60
C GLY A 64 1.55 -8.02 -6.15
N PRO A 65 1.46 -7.76 -4.84
CA PRO A 65 0.43 -6.89 -4.27
C PRO A 65 0.49 -5.43 -4.74
N VAL A 66 1.59 -4.98 -5.30
CA VAL A 66 1.70 -3.62 -5.89
C VAL A 66 0.73 -3.42 -7.06
N PHE A 67 0.23 -4.49 -7.69
CA PHE A 67 -0.75 -4.43 -8.78
C PHE A 67 -2.17 -4.17 -8.25
N ALA A 68 -2.33 -2.99 -7.67
CA ALA A 68 -3.60 -2.42 -7.21
C ALA A 68 -3.62 -0.92 -7.46
N ASN A 69 -4.80 -0.30 -7.38
CA ASN A 69 -4.95 1.15 -7.53
C ASN A 69 -4.52 1.90 -6.27
N ILE A 70 -4.85 1.33 -5.11
CA ILE A 70 -4.47 1.86 -3.80
C ILE A 70 -3.68 0.78 -3.06
N VAL A 71 -2.46 1.11 -2.71
CA VAL A 71 -1.55 0.26 -1.95
C VAL A 71 -1.29 0.90 -0.59
N LEU A 72 -1.60 0.19 0.49
CA LEU A 72 -1.15 0.54 1.83
C LEU A 72 0.15 -0.20 2.13
N ALA A 73 1.25 0.55 2.15
CA ALA A 73 2.57 0.06 2.57
C ALA A 73 2.74 0.29 4.07
N ASP A 74 2.42 -0.72 4.87
CA ASP A 74 2.36 -0.58 6.31
C ASP A 74 3.72 -0.84 6.96
N GLU A 75 4.16 0.11 7.80
CA GLU A 75 5.46 0.10 8.49
C GLU A 75 6.67 0.02 7.53
N VAL A 76 6.68 0.88 6.50
CA VAL A 76 7.67 0.85 5.41
C VAL A 76 9.13 0.94 5.91
N ASN A 77 9.35 1.55 7.08
CA ASN A 77 10.67 1.67 7.70
C ASN A 77 11.19 0.38 8.37
N ARG A 78 10.39 -0.70 8.45
CA ARG A 78 10.83 -1.99 9.03
C ARG A 78 11.60 -2.89 8.07
N THR A 79 11.69 -2.49 6.82
CA THR A 79 12.32 -3.30 5.75
C THR A 79 13.62 -2.67 5.28
N PRO A 80 14.63 -3.47 4.90
CA PRO A 80 15.89 -2.95 4.36
C PRO A 80 15.70 -2.05 3.14
N PRO A 81 16.61 -1.09 2.89
CA PRO A 81 16.50 -0.10 1.81
C PRO A 81 16.28 -0.68 0.41
N LYS A 82 16.81 -1.88 0.15
CA LYS A 82 16.61 -2.57 -1.14
C LYS A 82 15.14 -2.88 -1.42
N THR A 83 14.40 -3.29 -0.41
CA THR A 83 12.98 -3.62 -0.54
C THR A 83 12.13 -2.34 -0.57
N GLN A 84 12.49 -1.33 0.23
CA GLN A 84 11.87 0.00 0.14
C GLN A 84 12.00 0.58 -1.28
N ALA A 85 13.18 0.45 -1.90
CA ALA A 85 13.45 0.97 -3.24
C ALA A 85 12.50 0.38 -4.30
N ALA A 86 12.09 -0.88 -4.19
CA ALA A 86 11.16 -1.49 -5.12
C ALA A 86 9.77 -0.83 -5.09
N LEU A 87 9.27 -0.47 -3.91
CA LEU A 87 8.02 0.28 -3.78
C LEU A 87 8.18 1.71 -4.33
N LEU A 88 9.27 2.38 -3.97
CA LEU A 88 9.52 3.77 -4.38
C LEU A 88 9.73 3.91 -5.89
N GLU A 89 10.33 2.90 -6.54
CA GLU A 89 10.42 2.84 -8.00
C GLU A 89 9.02 2.70 -8.62
N ALA A 90 8.19 1.79 -8.09
CA ALA A 90 6.81 1.61 -8.55
C ALA A 90 5.98 2.89 -8.40
N MET A 91 6.16 3.65 -7.30
CA MET A 91 5.51 4.94 -7.07
C MET A 91 5.89 6.00 -8.10
N GLN A 92 7.13 6.00 -8.53
CA GLN A 92 7.68 7.01 -9.43
C GLN A 92 7.40 6.70 -10.89
N GLU A 93 7.60 5.43 -11.27
CA GLU A 93 7.55 5.00 -12.66
C GLU A 93 6.18 4.48 -13.09
N HIS A 94 5.26 4.24 -12.17
CA HIS A 94 3.95 3.59 -12.36
C HIS A 94 4.05 2.25 -13.12
N ARG A 95 5.21 1.61 -12.99
CA ARG A 95 5.53 0.31 -13.60
C ARG A 95 6.56 -0.45 -12.76
N VAL A 96 6.67 -1.73 -13.00
CA VAL A 96 7.72 -2.58 -12.42
C VAL A 96 8.45 -3.33 -13.52
N THR A 97 9.76 -3.53 -13.36
CA THR A 97 10.57 -4.29 -14.29
C THR A 97 11.08 -5.56 -13.63
N ILE A 98 10.69 -6.72 -14.18
CA ILE A 98 11.03 -8.04 -13.66
C ILE A 98 11.67 -8.86 -14.78
N GLN A 99 12.90 -9.34 -14.56
CA GLN A 99 13.67 -10.11 -15.54
C GLN A 99 13.73 -9.45 -16.94
N GLY A 100 13.86 -8.13 -17.00
CA GLY A 100 13.93 -7.35 -18.23
C GLY A 100 12.59 -7.10 -18.93
N ARG A 101 11.47 -7.55 -18.34
CA ARG A 101 10.12 -7.24 -18.84
C ARG A 101 9.47 -6.17 -17.96
N THR A 102 8.85 -5.19 -18.60
CA THR A 102 8.17 -4.09 -17.91
C THR A 102 6.67 -4.33 -17.90
N TYR A 103 6.08 -4.19 -16.71
CA TYR A 103 4.66 -4.33 -16.46
C TYR A 103 4.10 -3.02 -15.93
N GLN A 104 3.07 -2.48 -16.57
CA GLN A 104 2.39 -1.26 -16.13
C GLN A 104 1.52 -1.55 -14.91
N LEU A 105 1.50 -0.62 -13.97
CA LEU A 105 0.58 -0.67 -12.84
C LEU A 105 -0.80 -0.12 -13.25
N PRO A 106 -1.88 -0.55 -12.58
CA PRO A 106 -3.21 -0.03 -12.87
C PRO A 106 -3.31 1.45 -12.48
N GLU A 107 -3.94 2.25 -13.33
CA GLU A 107 -4.22 3.66 -13.05
C GLU A 107 -5.69 3.89 -12.61
N PRO A 108 -5.94 4.84 -11.70
CA PRO A 108 -4.94 5.62 -10.95
C PRO A 108 -4.17 4.75 -9.96
N PHE A 109 -2.90 5.10 -9.69
CA PHE A 109 -2.05 4.40 -8.73
C PHE A 109 -1.64 5.32 -7.59
N PHE A 110 -1.97 4.94 -6.36
CA PHE A 110 -1.65 5.70 -5.15
C PHE A 110 -1.08 4.79 -4.07
N VAL A 111 -0.06 5.27 -3.40
CA VAL A 111 0.54 4.60 -2.25
C VAL A 111 0.32 5.43 -0.99
N PHE A 112 -0.20 4.77 0.03
CA PHE A 112 -0.23 5.26 1.40
C PHE A 112 0.81 4.46 2.18
N ALA A 113 1.93 5.08 2.51
CA ALA A 113 2.95 4.46 3.35
C ALA A 113 2.72 4.85 4.80
N THR A 114 2.93 3.92 5.74
CA THR A 114 2.89 4.24 7.15
C THR A 114 4.27 4.08 7.79
N GLN A 115 4.55 4.92 8.78
CA GLN A 115 5.70 4.78 9.67
C GLN A 115 5.24 4.93 11.12
N ASN A 116 5.83 4.14 11.99
CA ASN A 116 5.71 4.33 13.43
C ASN A 116 6.90 5.16 13.93
N PRO A 117 6.71 6.41 14.35
CA PRO A 117 7.80 7.28 14.76
C PRO A 117 8.45 6.86 16.09
N ILE A 118 7.78 6.02 16.89
CA ILE A 118 8.25 5.61 18.22
C ILE A 118 9.18 4.40 18.11
N GLU A 119 8.98 3.53 17.14
CA GLU A 119 9.84 2.35 16.94
C GLU A 119 11.12 2.75 16.20
N LEU A 120 12.20 2.90 16.94
CA LEU A 120 13.54 3.18 16.38
C LEU A 120 14.38 1.92 16.22
N GLU A 121 14.16 0.90 17.04
CA GLU A 121 14.93 -0.33 17.03
C GLU A 121 14.52 -1.22 15.85
N GLY A 122 15.51 -1.70 15.07
CA GLY A 122 15.26 -2.55 13.91
C GLY A 122 14.59 -1.86 12.73
N THR A 123 14.67 -0.52 12.65
CA THR A 123 14.10 0.25 11.56
C THR A 123 15.16 0.86 10.63
N TYR A 124 14.76 1.10 9.39
CA TYR A 124 15.55 1.74 8.35
C TYR A 124 14.81 3.02 7.90
N PRO A 125 15.19 4.19 8.41
CA PRO A 125 14.51 5.44 8.05
C PRO A 125 14.62 5.70 6.55
N LEU A 126 13.58 6.26 5.97
CA LEU A 126 13.62 6.74 4.59
C LEU A 126 14.54 7.96 4.51
N PRO A 127 15.49 7.98 3.56
CA PRO A 127 16.27 9.18 3.28
C PRO A 127 15.41 10.36 2.83
N GLU A 128 15.81 11.60 3.11
CA GLU A 128 15.06 12.81 2.72
C GLU A 128 14.71 12.84 1.22
N ALA A 129 15.64 12.47 0.35
CA ALA A 129 15.42 12.40 -1.09
C ALA A 129 14.32 11.38 -1.50
N GLN A 130 13.95 10.46 -0.61
CA GLN A 130 12.86 9.51 -0.84
C GLN A 130 11.53 10.03 -0.26
N LEU A 131 11.58 10.88 0.76
CA LEU A 131 10.41 11.54 1.32
C LEU A 131 9.77 12.51 0.32
N ASP A 132 10.54 13.15 -0.54
CA ASP A 132 10.07 14.05 -1.60
C ASP A 132 9.12 13.39 -2.62
N ARG A 133 9.04 12.06 -2.62
CA ARG A 133 8.11 11.30 -3.48
C ARG A 133 6.70 11.24 -2.92
N PHE A 134 6.52 11.63 -1.67
CA PHE A 134 5.21 11.73 -1.04
C PHE A 134 4.71 13.17 -1.13
N MET A 135 3.52 13.33 -1.72
CA MET A 135 2.89 14.65 -1.85
C MET A 135 2.40 15.17 -0.51
N PHE A 136 1.99 14.27 0.39
CA PHE A 136 1.46 14.61 1.70
C PHE A 136 2.17 13.82 2.78
N GLU A 137 2.48 14.51 3.88
CA GLU A 137 2.81 13.91 5.16
C GLU A 137 1.66 14.18 6.12
N ILE A 138 1.07 13.10 6.63
CA ILE A 138 -0.10 13.15 7.51
C ILE A 138 0.32 12.63 8.88
N VAL A 139 0.33 13.51 9.86
CA VAL A 139 0.63 13.14 11.24
C VAL A 139 -0.67 12.76 11.94
N MET A 140 -0.74 11.52 12.43
CA MET A 140 -1.84 11.03 13.24
C MET A 140 -1.38 10.90 14.69
N ASP A 141 -1.94 11.73 15.55
CA ASP A 141 -1.65 11.75 16.98
C ASP A 141 -2.66 10.91 17.77
N TYR A 142 -2.37 10.70 19.05
CA TYR A 142 -3.31 10.05 19.96
C TYR A 142 -4.61 10.84 20.08
N LEU A 143 -5.70 10.11 20.25
CA LEU A 143 -7.00 10.71 20.54
C LEU A 143 -7.02 11.24 21.98
N THR A 144 -7.86 12.23 22.25
CA THR A 144 -8.17 12.60 23.63
C THR A 144 -9.05 11.54 24.28
N GLU A 145 -9.13 11.51 25.61
CA GLU A 145 -9.96 10.55 26.35
C GLU A 145 -11.42 10.60 25.89
N GLU A 146 -11.95 11.81 25.64
CA GLU A 146 -13.32 12.01 25.16
C GLU A 146 -13.51 11.39 23.77
N GLN A 147 -12.55 11.59 22.87
CA GLN A 147 -12.57 11.01 21.53
C GLN A 147 -12.45 9.48 21.52
N GLU A 148 -11.62 8.94 22.43
CA GLU A 148 -11.53 7.48 22.60
C GLU A 148 -12.86 6.88 23.06
N ILE A 149 -13.56 7.52 23.99
CA ILE A 149 -14.89 7.12 24.45
C ILE A 149 -15.89 7.14 23.29
N GLU A 150 -15.88 8.20 22.47
CA GLU A 150 -16.73 8.29 21.27
C GLU A 150 -16.45 7.16 20.27
N VAL A 151 -15.19 6.84 20.01
CA VAL A 151 -14.81 5.72 19.14
C VAL A 151 -15.33 4.40 19.68
N VAL A 152 -15.15 4.13 20.98
CA VAL A 152 -15.64 2.90 21.60
C VAL A 152 -17.18 2.81 21.48
N GLN A 153 -17.91 3.89 21.73
CA GLN A 153 -19.36 3.91 21.60
C GLN A 153 -19.81 3.69 20.14
N ALA A 154 -19.11 4.29 19.18
CA ALA A 154 -19.40 4.14 17.76
C ALA A 154 -19.09 2.73 17.22
N THR A 155 -18.04 2.07 17.73
CA THR A 155 -17.58 0.77 17.19
C THR A 155 -18.22 -0.44 17.88
N THR A 156 -18.84 -0.28 19.05
CA THR A 156 -19.56 -1.36 19.74
C THR A 156 -20.93 -1.68 19.12
N ALA A 157 -21.49 -0.79 18.33
CA ALA A 157 -22.69 -1.05 17.54
C ALA A 157 -22.31 -1.69 16.18
N ILE A 158 -23.01 -2.78 15.81
CA ILE A 158 -22.84 -3.39 14.47
C ILE A 158 -23.30 -2.38 13.44
N GLN A 159 -22.36 -1.67 12.84
CA GLN A 159 -22.64 -0.71 11.77
C GLN A 159 -22.31 -1.37 10.42
N ASN A 160 -23.32 -1.67 9.63
CA ASN A 160 -23.17 -2.02 8.23
C ASN A 160 -23.06 -0.72 7.42
N PHE A 161 -21.86 -0.23 7.20
CA PHE A 161 -21.64 0.90 6.31
C PHE A 161 -21.83 0.46 4.85
N GLN A 162 -22.84 1.00 4.19
CA GLN A 162 -22.97 0.88 2.74
C GLN A 162 -22.35 2.14 2.13
N PHE A 163 -21.21 1.98 1.49
CA PHE A 163 -20.57 3.07 0.76
C PHE A 163 -21.33 3.31 -0.56
N ARG A 164 -21.66 4.57 -0.84
CA ARG A 164 -22.11 4.98 -2.17
C ARG A 164 -20.89 5.41 -2.95
N HIS A 165 -20.67 4.80 -4.11
CA HIS A 165 -19.60 5.21 -5.01
C HIS A 165 -19.94 6.62 -5.53
N ALA A 166 -19.12 7.61 -5.14
CA ALA A 166 -19.32 9.00 -5.52
C ALA A 166 -18.51 9.41 -6.76
N VAL A 167 -17.33 8.77 -6.92
CA VAL A 167 -16.35 9.08 -7.97
C VAL A 167 -15.72 7.76 -8.42
N THR A 168 -15.45 7.62 -9.70
CA THR A 168 -14.76 6.45 -10.26
C THR A 168 -13.28 6.72 -10.50
N GLY A 169 -12.48 5.66 -10.69
CA GLY A 169 -11.07 5.80 -11.04
C GLY A 169 -10.86 6.60 -12.34
N ALA A 170 -11.76 6.45 -13.30
CA ALA A 170 -11.72 7.20 -14.56
C ALA A 170 -11.94 8.71 -14.33
N ASP A 171 -12.83 9.08 -13.42
CA ASP A 171 -13.05 10.49 -13.06
C ASP A 171 -11.82 11.11 -12.42
N ILE A 172 -11.07 10.33 -11.61
CA ILE A 172 -9.83 10.79 -10.97
C ILE A 172 -8.71 11.01 -11.99
N VAL A 173 -8.61 10.16 -13.00
CA VAL A 173 -7.59 10.29 -14.07
C VAL A 173 -7.90 11.44 -15.00
N ALA A 174 -9.19 11.78 -15.18
CA ALA A 174 -9.63 12.88 -16.06
C ALA A 174 -9.47 14.28 -15.42
N PHE A 175 -9.19 14.37 -14.12
CA PHE A 175 -9.00 15.59 -13.36
C PHE A 175 -7.53 16.03 -13.38
#